data_4798d1738422fdba3046dd714f29d05d
#
_entry.id   4798d1738422fdba3046dd714f29d05d
#
_cell.length_a   1.000
_cell.length_b   1.000
_cell.length_c   1.000
_cell.angle_alpha   90.00
_cell.angle_beta   90.00
_cell.angle_gamma   90.00
#
_symmetry.space_group_name_H-M   'P 1'
#
loop_
_entity.id
_entity.type
_entity.pdbx_description
1 polymer ?
#
loop_
_entity_poly.entity_id
_entity_poly.type
_entity_poly.pdbx_seq_one_letter_code
_entity_poly.pdbx_strand_id
1 'polypeptide(L)'
;MWRLMTAVLLVLMMTPTLSAQRKPVKVPVKVKPGPISEASLEYRALLGEVNKQRLAYSQALREAKTAEERQKAIQENYPRPAKFSGQFLEFAKKHADDPVALQALVWIVSNVRTGKDAGEAIDLLIKNYIEDKAMVSVCQRLMRSTSPQAKKLLEQVLEKSPHREAKGHACFGLMMQLKYAARSNPAKEAELVQVAKRVISDFADIKYSRGTIGDAAKRELYEMQNLGIGKTAPEIKGEDISGVKFSLTDYR
;
A
#
# COMPACT_ATOMS: atom_id res chain seq x y z
N MET A 1 50.68 -39.33 63.79
CA MET A 1 49.37 -39.91 64.04
C MET A 1 48.38 -38.75 64.22
N TRP A 2 47.51 -38.53 63.43
CA TRP A 2 46.10 -38.14 63.50
C TRP A 2 45.64 -37.45 62.17
N ARG A 3 44.72 -38.10 61.52
CA ARG A 3 44.09 -37.66 60.25
C ARG A 3 43.04 -36.61 60.59
N LEU A 4 43.08 -35.48 59.93
CA LEU A 4 41.96 -34.54 59.87
C LEU A 4 41.35 -34.60 58.46
N MET A 5 40.15 -35.19 58.41
CA MET A 5 39.28 -35.17 57.21
C MET A 5 38.63 -33.79 57.17
N THR A 6 38.91 -33.04 56.14
CA THR A 6 38.14 -31.81 55.78
C THR A 6 36.97 -32.21 54.85
N ALA A 7 35.76 -32.10 55.41
CA ALA A 7 34.53 -32.25 54.65
C ALA A 7 34.30 -31.01 53.83
N VAL A 8 34.30 -31.15 52.50
CA VAL A 8 33.86 -30.09 51.56
C VAL A 8 32.36 -30.15 51.46
N LEU A 9 31.69 -29.11 51.97
CA LEU A 9 30.25 -28.91 51.85
C LEU A 9 29.91 -28.36 50.48
N LEU A 10 29.35 -29.17 49.56
CA LEU A 10 28.88 -28.75 48.26
C LEU A 10 27.50 -28.12 48.41
N VAL A 11 27.39 -26.79 48.38
CA VAL A 11 26.12 -26.07 48.36
C VAL A 11 25.63 -26.04 46.94
N LEU A 12 24.63 -26.94 46.63
CA LEU A 12 23.86 -26.86 45.38
C LEU A 12 22.93 -25.66 45.43
N MET A 13 23.26 -24.57 44.72
CA MET A 13 22.34 -23.51 44.48
C MET A 13 21.29 -23.96 43.44
N MET A 14 20.10 -24.33 43.92
CA MET A 14 18.92 -24.50 43.06
C MET A 14 18.44 -23.12 42.62
N THR A 15 18.70 -22.73 41.37
CA THR A 15 18.03 -21.60 40.72
C THR A 15 16.60 -22.00 40.39
N PRO A 16 15.57 -21.21 40.78
CA PRO A 16 14.20 -21.50 40.38
C PRO A 16 14.08 -21.15 38.88
N THR A 17 13.86 -22.16 38.04
CA THR A 17 13.44 -21.96 36.66
C THR A 17 12.03 -21.35 36.65
N LEU A 18 11.97 -20.06 36.38
CA LEU A 18 10.71 -19.36 36.19
C LEU A 18 10.07 -19.87 34.88
N SER A 19 9.25 -20.91 35.01
CA SER A 19 8.40 -21.41 33.91
C SER A 19 7.33 -20.34 33.61
N ALA A 20 7.60 -19.53 32.62
CA ALA A 20 6.62 -18.58 32.08
C ALA A 20 5.46 -19.39 31.47
N GLN A 21 4.39 -19.56 32.24
CA GLN A 21 3.13 -20.10 31.74
C GLN A 21 2.62 -19.18 30.62
N ARG A 22 2.82 -19.59 29.37
CA ARG A 22 2.19 -18.97 28.21
C ARG A 22 0.67 -19.13 28.38
N LYS A 23 -0.02 -18.03 28.61
CA LYS A 23 -1.48 -18.00 28.56
C LYS A 23 -1.92 -18.60 27.22
N PRO A 24 -2.90 -19.53 27.20
CA PRO A 24 -3.39 -20.09 25.97
C PRO A 24 -3.91 -18.97 25.06
N VAL A 25 -3.32 -18.85 23.86
CA VAL A 25 -3.82 -17.99 22.82
C VAL A 25 -5.23 -18.45 22.51
N LYS A 26 -6.25 -17.62 22.79
CA LYS A 26 -7.62 -17.91 22.40
C LYS A 26 -7.63 -18.03 20.87
N VAL A 27 -7.73 -19.26 20.38
CA VAL A 27 -7.96 -19.53 18.96
C VAL A 27 -9.27 -18.81 18.60
N PRO A 28 -9.28 -17.93 17.58
CA PRO A 28 -10.50 -17.24 17.19
C PRO A 28 -11.55 -18.31 16.84
N VAL A 29 -12.67 -18.26 17.53
CA VAL A 29 -13.83 -19.11 17.25
C VAL A 29 -14.15 -18.91 15.76
N LYS A 30 -14.12 -20.00 14.98
CA LYS A 30 -14.60 -19.98 13.59
C LYS A 30 -16.08 -19.60 13.65
N VAL A 31 -16.39 -18.33 13.45
CA VAL A 31 -17.75 -17.86 13.24
C VAL A 31 -18.24 -18.60 12.00
N LYS A 32 -19.30 -19.40 12.14
CA LYS A 32 -19.96 -20.01 10.97
C LYS A 32 -20.35 -18.86 10.05
N PRO A 33 -19.95 -18.88 8.76
CA PRO A 33 -20.39 -17.85 7.84
C PRO A 33 -21.91 -17.84 7.81
N GLY A 34 -22.50 -16.68 8.07
CA GLY A 34 -23.94 -16.47 7.90
C GLY A 34 -24.38 -16.76 6.46
N PRO A 35 -25.67 -16.85 6.18
CA PRO A 35 -26.16 -17.05 4.83
C PRO A 35 -25.59 -15.98 3.92
N ILE A 36 -25.07 -16.42 2.74
CA ILE A 36 -24.48 -15.52 1.74
C ILE A 36 -25.61 -14.61 1.23
N SER A 37 -25.46 -13.28 1.35
CA SER A 37 -26.47 -12.34 0.88
C SER A 37 -26.60 -12.42 -0.66
N GLU A 38 -27.78 -12.07 -1.18
CA GLU A 38 -28.03 -11.95 -2.62
C GLU A 38 -27.01 -11.00 -3.26
N ALA A 39 -26.73 -9.87 -2.62
CA ALA A 39 -25.69 -8.93 -3.03
C ALA A 39 -24.31 -9.59 -3.14
N SER A 40 -23.95 -10.46 -2.21
CA SER A 40 -22.67 -11.19 -2.27
C SER A 40 -22.61 -12.17 -3.46
N LEU A 41 -23.72 -12.78 -3.83
CA LEU A 41 -23.79 -13.66 -5.01
C LEU A 41 -23.66 -12.86 -6.31
N GLU A 42 -24.37 -11.73 -6.41
CA GLU A 42 -24.32 -10.83 -7.57
C GLU A 42 -22.90 -10.25 -7.73
N TYR A 43 -22.26 -9.80 -6.66
CA TYR A 43 -20.88 -9.31 -6.69
C TYR A 43 -19.87 -10.36 -7.17
N ARG A 44 -20.02 -11.61 -6.69
CA ARG A 44 -19.19 -12.74 -7.14
C ARG A 44 -19.40 -13.05 -8.63
N ALA A 45 -20.62 -12.93 -9.14
CA ALA A 45 -20.91 -13.10 -10.56
C ALA A 45 -20.20 -12.03 -11.40
N LEU A 46 -20.24 -10.76 -10.99
CA LEU A 46 -19.49 -9.67 -11.64
C LEU A 46 -17.99 -9.93 -11.66
N LEU A 47 -17.41 -10.36 -10.52
CA LEU A 47 -16.01 -10.75 -10.46
C LEU A 47 -15.69 -11.95 -11.37
N GLY A 48 -16.64 -12.88 -11.50
CA GLY A 48 -16.54 -14.03 -12.41
C GLY A 48 -16.39 -13.61 -13.86
N GLU A 49 -17.16 -12.62 -14.31
CA GLU A 49 -17.07 -12.09 -15.68
C GLU A 49 -15.71 -11.39 -15.93
N VAL A 50 -15.23 -10.60 -14.97
CA VAL A 50 -13.90 -9.99 -15.06
C VAL A 50 -12.81 -11.07 -15.15
N ASN A 51 -12.92 -12.13 -14.34
CA ASN A 51 -11.95 -13.22 -14.32
C ASN A 51 -11.98 -14.04 -15.63
N LYS A 52 -13.14 -14.28 -16.23
CA LYS A 52 -13.23 -14.92 -17.55
C LYS A 52 -12.42 -14.17 -18.59
N GLN A 53 -12.53 -12.83 -18.64
CA GLN A 53 -11.75 -12.01 -19.57
C GLN A 53 -10.26 -12.12 -19.32
N ARG A 54 -9.82 -12.12 -18.03
CA ARG A 54 -8.40 -12.28 -17.65
C ARG A 54 -7.86 -13.66 -18.05
N LEU A 55 -8.66 -14.71 -17.85
CA LEU A 55 -8.29 -16.07 -18.23
C LEU A 55 -8.16 -16.21 -19.73
N ALA A 56 -9.14 -15.70 -20.52
CA ALA A 56 -9.09 -15.71 -21.98
C ALA A 56 -7.83 -15.01 -22.51
N TYR A 57 -7.48 -13.84 -21.95
CA TYR A 57 -6.24 -13.14 -22.29
C TYR A 57 -4.99 -13.97 -21.97
N SER A 58 -4.95 -14.55 -20.76
CA SER A 58 -3.82 -15.39 -20.34
C SER A 58 -3.67 -16.63 -21.21
N GLN A 59 -4.78 -17.22 -21.67
CA GLN A 59 -4.79 -18.36 -22.57
C GLN A 59 -4.30 -17.97 -23.95
N ALA A 60 -4.85 -16.88 -24.54
CA ALA A 60 -4.43 -16.39 -25.84
C ALA A 60 -2.92 -16.07 -25.89
N LEU A 61 -2.35 -15.51 -24.81
CA LEU A 61 -0.92 -15.26 -24.72
C LEU A 61 -0.07 -16.54 -24.64
N ARG A 62 -0.59 -17.60 -24.03
CA ARG A 62 0.11 -18.90 -23.95
C ARG A 62 0.08 -19.66 -25.26
N GLU A 63 -1.00 -19.52 -26.02
CA GLU A 63 -1.18 -20.17 -27.31
C GLU A 63 -0.41 -19.49 -28.45
N ALA A 64 -0.13 -18.18 -28.30
CA ALA A 64 0.61 -17.39 -29.26
C ALA A 64 2.08 -17.86 -29.37
N LYS A 65 2.46 -18.35 -30.56
CA LYS A 65 3.81 -18.87 -30.87
C LYS A 65 4.69 -17.87 -31.58
N THR A 66 4.09 -16.89 -32.27
CA THR A 66 4.82 -15.83 -32.99
C THR A 66 4.63 -14.46 -32.34
N ALA A 67 5.44 -13.48 -32.73
CA ALA A 67 5.31 -12.10 -32.26
C ALA A 67 3.97 -11.48 -32.77
N GLU A 68 3.58 -11.80 -33.98
CA GLU A 68 2.32 -11.33 -34.61
C GLU A 68 1.11 -11.88 -33.86
N GLU A 69 1.09 -13.19 -33.57
CA GLU A 69 0.02 -13.83 -32.79
C GLU A 69 -0.06 -13.23 -31.39
N ARG A 70 1.07 -12.96 -30.75
CA ARG A 70 1.13 -12.32 -29.43
C ARG A 70 0.57 -10.90 -29.47
N GLN A 71 0.92 -10.12 -30.49
CA GLN A 71 0.41 -8.78 -30.68
C GLN A 71 -1.12 -8.79 -30.90
N LYS A 72 -1.62 -9.74 -31.71
CA LYS A 72 -3.05 -9.94 -31.92
C LYS A 72 -3.77 -10.32 -30.62
N ALA A 73 -3.23 -11.26 -29.84
CA ALA A 73 -3.79 -11.64 -28.53
C ALA A 73 -3.88 -10.45 -27.59
N ILE A 74 -2.87 -9.56 -27.57
CA ILE A 74 -2.88 -8.33 -26.78
C ILE A 74 -4.00 -7.39 -27.25
N GLN A 75 -4.13 -7.16 -28.55
CA GLN A 75 -5.12 -6.23 -29.08
C GLN A 75 -6.57 -6.69 -28.83
N GLU A 76 -6.84 -7.98 -29.03
CA GLU A 76 -8.18 -8.54 -28.97
C GLU A 76 -8.63 -8.90 -27.54
N ASN A 77 -7.74 -9.44 -26.73
CA ASN A 77 -8.08 -10.04 -25.44
C ASN A 77 -7.61 -9.24 -24.21
N TYR A 78 -6.89 -8.12 -24.41
CA TYR A 78 -6.40 -7.34 -23.25
C TYR A 78 -7.54 -6.95 -22.30
N PRO A 79 -7.44 -7.30 -21.02
CA PRO A 79 -8.48 -6.98 -20.04
C PRO A 79 -8.71 -5.48 -19.95
N ARG A 80 -9.96 -5.08 -20.13
CA ARG A 80 -10.37 -3.66 -20.03
C ARG A 80 -11.32 -3.46 -18.86
N PRO A 81 -10.82 -3.27 -17.63
CA PRO A 81 -11.65 -3.12 -16.42
C PRO A 81 -12.71 -2.02 -16.54
N ALA A 82 -12.43 -0.97 -17.29
CA ALA A 82 -13.38 0.11 -17.52
C ALA A 82 -14.69 -0.33 -18.19
N LYS A 83 -14.71 -1.49 -18.88
CA LYS A 83 -15.96 -2.04 -19.46
C LYS A 83 -16.94 -2.54 -18.38
N PHE A 84 -16.42 -2.86 -17.20
CA PHE A 84 -17.20 -3.37 -16.08
C PHE A 84 -17.52 -2.30 -15.03
N SER A 85 -16.89 -1.12 -15.11
CA SER A 85 -17.01 -0.09 -14.07
C SER A 85 -18.45 0.34 -13.85
N GLY A 86 -19.25 0.51 -14.93
CA GLY A 86 -20.66 0.86 -14.82
C GLY A 86 -21.48 -0.22 -14.09
N GLN A 87 -21.23 -1.50 -14.36
CA GLN A 87 -21.94 -2.60 -13.69
C GLN A 87 -21.61 -2.64 -12.19
N PHE A 88 -20.32 -2.49 -11.81
CA PHE A 88 -19.95 -2.40 -10.41
C PHE A 88 -20.51 -1.15 -9.72
N LEU A 89 -20.63 -0.03 -10.44
CA LEU A 89 -21.19 1.20 -9.91
C LEU A 89 -22.70 1.08 -9.66
N GLU A 90 -23.46 0.54 -10.62
CA GLU A 90 -24.88 0.26 -10.47
C GLU A 90 -25.14 -0.75 -9.35
N PHE A 91 -24.31 -1.80 -9.28
CA PHE A 91 -24.35 -2.74 -8.15
C PHE A 91 -24.18 -2.03 -6.80
N ALA A 92 -23.16 -1.18 -6.67
CA ALA A 92 -22.89 -0.46 -5.43
C ALA A 92 -24.03 0.48 -5.03
N LYS A 93 -24.71 1.10 -6.01
CA LYS A 93 -25.89 1.93 -5.77
C LYS A 93 -27.11 1.11 -5.36
N LYS A 94 -27.36 -0.01 -6.06
CA LYS A 94 -28.49 -0.92 -5.78
C LYS A 94 -28.41 -1.53 -4.38
N HIS A 95 -27.20 -1.84 -3.91
CA HIS A 95 -26.95 -2.52 -2.64
C HIS A 95 -26.24 -1.62 -1.62
N ALA A 96 -26.58 -0.33 -1.58
CA ALA A 96 -25.87 0.68 -0.79
C ALA A 96 -25.79 0.35 0.71
N ASP A 97 -26.75 -0.39 1.24
CA ASP A 97 -26.83 -0.81 2.65
C ASP A 97 -26.09 -2.13 2.93
N ASP A 98 -25.60 -2.83 1.89
CA ASP A 98 -24.84 -4.07 2.06
C ASP A 98 -23.32 -3.77 2.10
N PRO A 99 -22.56 -4.36 3.03
CA PRO A 99 -21.09 -4.16 3.09
C PRO A 99 -20.34 -4.48 1.79
N VAL A 100 -20.94 -5.27 0.91
CA VAL A 100 -20.35 -5.61 -0.40
C VAL A 100 -20.36 -4.43 -1.37
N ALA A 101 -21.25 -3.44 -1.19
CA ALA A 101 -21.24 -2.21 -1.98
C ALA A 101 -19.90 -1.46 -1.89
N LEU A 102 -19.33 -1.37 -0.69
CA LEU A 102 -17.99 -0.80 -0.49
C LEU A 102 -16.93 -1.56 -1.30
N GLN A 103 -17.00 -2.89 -1.35
CA GLN A 103 -16.04 -3.70 -2.11
C GLN A 103 -16.13 -3.42 -3.62
N ALA A 104 -17.33 -3.18 -4.14
CA ALA A 104 -17.54 -2.82 -5.54
C ALA A 104 -16.95 -1.44 -5.87
N LEU A 105 -17.16 -0.44 -5.02
CA LEU A 105 -16.53 0.88 -5.17
C LEU A 105 -15.01 0.80 -5.08
N VAL A 106 -14.48 0.04 -4.12
CA VAL A 106 -13.02 -0.21 -3.99
C VAL A 106 -12.48 -0.92 -5.23
N TRP A 107 -13.24 -1.85 -5.81
CA TRP A 107 -12.85 -2.51 -7.06
C TRP A 107 -12.71 -1.49 -8.20
N ILE A 108 -13.69 -0.59 -8.38
CA ILE A 108 -13.64 0.45 -9.42
C ILE A 108 -12.38 1.29 -9.28
N VAL A 109 -12.14 1.91 -8.13
CA VAL A 109 -10.99 2.81 -7.91
C VAL A 109 -9.65 2.09 -7.97
N SER A 110 -9.64 0.76 -7.82
CA SER A 110 -8.44 -0.07 -7.92
C SER A 110 -8.07 -0.42 -9.36
N ASN A 111 -9.05 -0.52 -10.25
CA ASN A 111 -8.88 -1.06 -11.58
C ASN A 111 -9.13 -0.01 -12.68
N VAL A 112 -9.83 1.08 -12.38
CA VAL A 112 -10.19 2.15 -13.31
C VAL A 112 -9.64 3.48 -12.81
N ARG A 113 -8.65 4.03 -13.52
CA ARG A 113 -7.94 5.24 -13.06
C ARG A 113 -8.66 6.54 -13.38
N THR A 114 -9.41 6.58 -14.47
CA THR A 114 -10.05 7.77 -15.01
C THR A 114 -11.43 7.43 -15.57
N GLY A 115 -12.26 8.45 -15.79
CA GLY A 115 -13.59 8.30 -16.34
C GLY A 115 -14.69 8.63 -15.34
N LYS A 116 -15.92 8.74 -15.86
CA LYS A 116 -17.10 9.12 -15.07
C LYS A 116 -17.35 8.17 -13.90
N ASP A 117 -17.33 6.86 -14.16
CA ASP A 117 -17.63 5.86 -13.13
C ASP A 117 -16.60 5.86 -11.99
N ALA A 118 -15.31 6.06 -12.32
CA ALA A 118 -14.26 6.18 -11.30
C ALA A 118 -14.45 7.45 -10.44
N GLY A 119 -14.84 8.57 -11.06
CA GLY A 119 -15.14 9.80 -10.35
C GLY A 119 -16.33 9.63 -9.40
N GLU A 120 -17.42 9.05 -9.90
CA GLU A 120 -18.63 8.82 -9.10
C GLU A 120 -18.41 7.79 -7.98
N ALA A 121 -17.63 6.74 -8.21
CA ALA A 121 -17.24 5.81 -7.16
C ALA A 121 -16.46 6.50 -6.04
N ILE A 122 -15.55 7.43 -6.37
CA ILE A 122 -14.84 8.24 -5.39
C ILE A 122 -15.80 9.13 -4.60
N ASP A 123 -16.75 9.80 -5.25
CA ASP A 123 -17.74 10.65 -4.57
C ASP A 123 -18.63 9.83 -3.62
N LEU A 124 -19.03 8.61 -4.00
CA LEU A 124 -19.77 7.69 -3.12
C LEU A 124 -18.91 7.22 -1.95
N LEU A 125 -17.62 6.92 -2.15
CA LEU A 125 -16.70 6.58 -1.07
C LEU A 125 -16.57 7.73 -0.05
N ILE A 126 -16.43 8.96 -0.53
CA ILE A 126 -16.36 10.16 0.33
C ILE A 126 -17.66 10.32 1.13
N LYS A 127 -18.81 10.17 0.46
CA LYS A 127 -20.12 10.40 1.06
C LYS A 127 -20.48 9.38 2.12
N ASN A 128 -20.21 8.10 1.86
CA ASN A 128 -20.78 7.00 2.64
C ASN A 128 -19.76 6.25 3.49
N TYR A 129 -18.45 6.30 3.16
CA TYR A 129 -17.46 5.40 3.76
C TYR A 129 -16.19 6.10 4.25
N ILE A 130 -16.20 7.45 4.37
CA ILE A 130 -15.01 8.22 4.75
C ILE A 130 -14.44 7.80 6.12
N GLU A 131 -15.28 7.28 7.00
CA GLU A 131 -14.92 6.81 8.34
C GLU A 131 -14.61 5.31 8.39
N ASP A 132 -14.73 4.60 7.28
CA ASP A 132 -14.47 3.15 7.24
C ASP A 132 -12.97 2.83 7.20
N LYS A 133 -12.58 1.74 7.85
CA LYS A 133 -11.19 1.23 7.85
C LYS A 133 -10.69 0.88 6.45
N ALA A 134 -11.57 0.53 5.53
CA ALA A 134 -11.22 0.26 4.14
C ALA A 134 -10.56 1.45 3.45
N MET A 135 -10.73 2.68 3.98
CA MET A 135 -10.05 3.87 3.46
C MET A 135 -8.52 3.75 3.51
N VAL A 136 -7.95 2.93 4.37
CA VAL A 136 -6.52 2.58 4.35
C VAL A 136 -6.13 2.03 2.97
N SER A 137 -6.82 0.98 2.53
CA SER A 137 -6.53 0.34 1.24
C SER A 137 -6.89 1.23 0.05
N VAL A 138 -7.94 2.02 0.15
CA VAL A 138 -8.33 2.99 -0.89
C VAL A 138 -7.23 4.04 -1.07
N CYS A 139 -6.74 4.64 0.01
CA CYS A 139 -5.65 5.63 -0.04
C CYS A 139 -4.36 5.03 -0.63
N GLN A 140 -4.00 3.80 -0.25
CA GLN A 140 -2.85 3.09 -0.82
C GLN A 140 -2.96 2.90 -2.35
N ARG A 141 -4.15 2.63 -2.87
CA ARG A 141 -4.39 2.44 -4.31
C ARG A 141 -4.37 3.76 -5.07
N LEU A 142 -4.90 4.83 -4.46
CA LEU A 142 -4.99 6.15 -5.06
C LEU A 142 -3.69 6.98 -4.96
N MET A 143 -2.70 6.52 -4.21
CA MET A 143 -1.43 7.18 -3.98
C MET A 143 -0.71 7.64 -5.27
N ARG A 144 -0.85 6.87 -6.37
CA ARG A 144 -0.26 7.18 -7.68
C ARG A 144 -1.26 7.74 -8.69
N SER A 145 -2.50 7.98 -8.28
CA SER A 145 -3.51 8.58 -9.15
C SER A 145 -3.33 10.09 -9.18
N THR A 146 -3.31 10.66 -10.38
CA THR A 146 -3.24 12.11 -10.58
C THR A 146 -4.60 12.73 -10.83
N SER A 147 -5.70 11.97 -10.69
CA SER A 147 -7.05 12.51 -10.93
C SER A 147 -7.44 13.50 -9.83
N PRO A 148 -8.13 14.60 -10.17
CA PRO A 148 -8.62 15.56 -9.20
C PRO A 148 -9.53 14.92 -8.13
N GLN A 149 -10.33 13.94 -8.51
CA GLN A 149 -11.23 13.21 -7.60
C GLN A 149 -10.43 12.39 -6.58
N ALA A 150 -9.34 11.71 -7.01
CA ALA A 150 -8.47 10.99 -6.10
C ALA A 150 -7.81 11.94 -5.09
N LYS A 151 -7.35 13.12 -5.53
CA LYS A 151 -6.82 14.16 -4.65
C LYS A 151 -7.86 14.59 -3.62
N LYS A 152 -9.09 14.89 -4.05
CA LYS A 152 -10.21 15.27 -3.18
C LYS A 152 -10.49 14.19 -2.12
N LEU A 153 -10.49 12.89 -2.48
CA LEU A 153 -10.69 11.83 -1.50
C LEU A 153 -9.56 11.78 -0.48
N LEU A 154 -8.30 11.85 -0.91
CA LEU A 154 -7.15 11.84 0.01
C LEU A 154 -7.21 13.02 0.99
N GLU A 155 -7.56 14.22 0.52
CA GLU A 155 -7.75 15.41 1.36
C GLU A 155 -8.87 15.18 2.39
N GLN A 156 -10.02 14.66 1.97
CA GLN A 156 -11.15 14.40 2.85
C GLN A 156 -10.85 13.28 3.89
N VAL A 157 -10.13 12.23 3.51
CA VAL A 157 -9.68 11.18 4.44
C VAL A 157 -8.70 11.76 5.47
N LEU A 158 -7.74 12.58 5.03
CA LEU A 158 -6.77 13.21 5.92
C LEU A 158 -7.45 14.12 6.96
N GLU A 159 -8.51 14.80 6.58
CA GLU A 159 -9.28 15.69 7.45
C GLU A 159 -10.22 14.90 8.37
N LYS A 160 -11.08 14.04 7.81
CA LYS A 160 -12.28 13.51 8.47
C LYS A 160 -12.16 12.09 9.02
N SER A 161 -11.28 11.24 8.48
CA SER A 161 -11.22 9.85 8.92
C SER A 161 -10.84 9.74 10.41
N PRO A 162 -11.50 8.90 11.22
CA PRO A 162 -11.10 8.63 12.59
C PRO A 162 -9.84 7.74 12.66
N HIS A 163 -9.47 7.09 11.55
CA HIS A 163 -8.39 6.12 11.52
C HIS A 163 -7.06 6.77 11.18
N ARG A 164 -6.14 6.82 12.17
CA ARG A 164 -4.79 7.39 12.00
C ARG A 164 -4.04 6.77 10.81
N GLU A 165 -4.18 5.45 10.61
CA GLU A 165 -3.54 4.76 9.49
C GLU A 165 -4.07 5.24 8.13
N ALA A 166 -5.38 5.44 7.99
CA ALA A 166 -5.96 6.01 6.77
C ALA A 166 -5.47 7.44 6.51
N LYS A 167 -5.43 8.28 7.55
CA LYS A 167 -4.87 9.64 7.47
C LYS A 167 -3.41 9.62 7.03
N GLY A 168 -2.60 8.73 7.56
CA GLY A 168 -1.19 8.61 7.18
C GLY A 168 -1.01 8.22 5.71
N HIS A 169 -1.75 7.21 5.23
CA HIS A 169 -1.72 6.84 3.82
C HIS A 169 -2.29 7.92 2.90
N ALA A 170 -3.29 8.67 3.35
CA ALA A 170 -3.81 9.82 2.61
C ALA A 170 -2.75 10.94 2.49
N CYS A 171 -2.11 11.31 3.59
CA CYS A 171 -1.04 12.30 3.60
C CYS A 171 0.14 11.88 2.71
N PHE A 172 0.56 10.63 2.82
CA PHE A 172 1.61 10.07 1.96
C PHE A 172 1.20 10.03 0.48
N GLY A 173 -0.06 9.71 0.19
CA GLY A 173 -0.61 9.75 -1.17
C GLY A 173 -0.56 11.17 -1.77
N LEU A 174 -0.95 12.19 -1.00
CA LEU A 174 -0.85 13.60 -1.41
C LEU A 174 0.61 14.02 -1.65
N MET A 175 1.53 13.59 -0.79
CA MET A 175 2.97 13.78 -0.98
C MET A 175 3.45 13.18 -2.31
N MET A 176 3.04 11.94 -2.62
CA MET A 176 3.43 11.29 -3.87
C MET A 176 2.85 11.98 -5.11
N GLN A 177 1.61 12.47 -5.04
CA GLN A 177 1.02 13.26 -6.13
C GLN A 177 1.77 14.57 -6.36
N LEU A 178 2.16 15.27 -5.28
CA LEU A 178 2.98 16.48 -5.35
C LEU A 178 4.36 16.20 -5.94
N LYS A 179 5.00 15.08 -5.60
CA LYS A 179 6.27 14.65 -6.20
C LYS A 179 6.15 14.54 -7.73
N TYR A 180 5.07 13.94 -8.24
CA TYR A 180 4.85 13.87 -9.69
C TYR A 180 4.59 15.25 -10.30
N ALA A 181 3.83 16.10 -9.63
CA ALA A 181 3.53 17.45 -10.11
C ALA A 181 4.78 18.36 -10.10
N ALA A 182 5.67 18.22 -9.12
CA ALA A 182 6.90 19.00 -8.99
C ALA A 182 7.89 18.74 -10.15
N ARG A 183 7.83 17.58 -10.81
CA ARG A 183 8.67 17.27 -11.97
C ARG A 183 8.46 18.22 -13.15
N SER A 184 7.22 18.70 -13.32
CA SER A 184 6.84 19.64 -14.37
C SER A 184 6.59 21.05 -13.87
N ASN A 185 6.49 21.24 -12.55
CA ASN A 185 6.23 22.53 -11.93
C ASN A 185 7.06 22.70 -10.63
N PRO A 186 8.25 23.31 -10.69
CA PRO A 186 9.13 23.50 -9.52
C PRO A 186 8.48 24.32 -8.39
N ALA A 187 7.47 25.14 -8.67
CA ALA A 187 6.74 25.87 -7.63
C ALA A 187 6.03 24.93 -6.63
N LYS A 188 5.84 23.65 -6.98
CA LYS A 188 5.26 22.63 -6.11
C LYS A 188 6.26 22.01 -5.11
N GLU A 189 7.54 22.28 -5.24
CA GLU A 189 8.56 21.71 -4.34
C GLU A 189 8.37 22.15 -2.88
N ALA A 190 8.06 23.42 -2.65
CA ALA A 190 7.83 23.93 -1.29
C ALA A 190 6.64 23.22 -0.61
N GLU A 191 5.55 23.01 -1.35
CA GLU A 191 4.36 22.29 -0.87
C GLU A 191 4.71 20.80 -0.60
N LEU A 192 5.46 20.18 -1.50
CA LEU A 192 5.95 18.80 -1.33
C LEU A 192 6.76 18.64 -0.04
N VAL A 193 7.72 19.56 0.22
CA VAL A 193 8.54 19.55 1.44
C VAL A 193 7.67 19.64 2.69
N GLN A 194 6.67 20.51 2.70
CA GLN A 194 5.78 20.67 3.86
C GLN A 194 4.96 19.39 4.11
N VAL A 195 4.37 18.80 3.07
CA VAL A 195 3.60 17.57 3.21
C VAL A 195 4.50 16.39 3.61
N ALA A 196 5.71 16.29 3.07
CA ALA A 196 6.66 15.25 3.45
C ALA A 196 7.10 15.38 4.93
N LYS A 197 7.36 16.60 5.42
CA LYS A 197 7.62 16.85 6.84
C LYS A 197 6.46 16.41 7.71
N ARG A 198 5.21 16.67 7.29
CA ARG A 198 4.01 16.22 7.99
C ARG A 198 3.90 14.70 8.05
N VAL A 199 4.21 13.98 6.96
CA VAL A 199 4.27 12.50 6.97
C VAL A 199 5.27 12.02 8.01
N ILE A 200 6.44 12.66 8.10
CA ILE A 200 7.52 12.27 9.00
C ILE A 200 7.17 12.58 10.47
N SER A 201 6.53 13.73 10.76
CA SER A 201 6.18 14.11 12.13
C SER A 201 4.99 13.33 12.68
N ASP A 202 3.92 13.17 11.88
CA ASP A 202 2.63 12.72 12.40
C ASP A 202 2.39 11.21 12.16
N PHE A 203 3.04 10.63 11.14
CA PHE A 203 2.68 9.30 10.63
C PHE A 203 3.88 8.38 10.35
N ALA A 204 5.09 8.72 10.82
CA ALA A 204 6.32 8.03 10.42
C ALA A 204 6.32 6.50 10.63
N ASP A 205 5.65 6.04 11.67
CA ASP A 205 5.59 4.63 12.11
C ASP A 205 4.64 3.74 11.30
N ILE A 206 3.78 4.34 10.48
CA ILE A 206 2.77 3.59 9.71
C ILE A 206 3.46 2.69 8.68
N LYS A 207 3.09 1.42 8.69
CA LYS A 207 3.68 0.40 7.81
C LYS A 207 3.40 0.67 6.34
N TYR A 208 4.42 0.53 5.52
CA TYR A 208 4.33 0.67 4.07
C TYR A 208 5.38 -0.20 3.39
N SER A 209 4.94 -1.17 2.58
CA SER A 209 5.83 -2.13 1.91
C SER A 209 6.75 -2.84 2.92
N ARG A 210 8.08 -2.74 2.75
CA ARG A 210 9.08 -3.36 3.63
C ARG A 210 9.59 -2.44 4.75
N GLY A 211 8.96 -1.28 4.94
CA GLY A 211 9.34 -0.29 5.94
C GLY A 211 8.15 0.52 6.40
N THR A 212 8.34 1.84 6.52
CA THR A 212 7.30 2.76 6.93
C THR A 212 7.11 3.90 5.91
N ILE A 213 5.95 4.61 6.00
CA ILE A 213 5.76 5.80 5.16
C ILE A 213 6.74 6.91 5.55
N GLY A 214 7.18 6.97 6.83
CA GLY A 214 8.20 7.91 7.29
C GLY A 214 9.55 7.67 6.64
N ASP A 215 9.99 6.40 6.55
CA ASP A 215 11.23 6.05 5.85
C ASP A 215 11.16 6.38 4.35
N ALA A 216 10.01 6.11 3.74
CA ALA A 216 9.78 6.48 2.35
C ALA A 216 9.82 7.99 2.15
N ALA A 217 9.14 8.77 3.01
CA ALA A 217 9.13 10.23 2.92
C ALA A 217 10.53 10.86 3.15
N LYS A 218 11.32 10.31 4.08
CA LYS A 218 12.72 10.74 4.30
C LYS A 218 13.59 10.51 3.06
N ARG A 219 13.48 9.34 2.43
CA ARG A 219 14.21 9.06 1.18
C ARG A 219 13.82 10.03 0.07
N GLU A 220 12.53 10.29 -0.10
CA GLU A 220 12.04 11.23 -1.12
C GLU A 220 12.56 12.65 -0.91
N LEU A 221 12.56 13.13 0.35
CA LEU A 221 13.15 14.43 0.69
C LEU A 221 14.64 14.47 0.40
N TYR A 222 15.36 13.43 0.80
CA TYR A 222 16.80 13.34 0.56
C TYR A 222 17.13 13.35 -0.94
N GLU A 223 16.43 12.55 -1.75
CA GLU A 223 16.59 12.53 -3.20
C GLU A 223 16.36 13.91 -3.82
N MET A 224 15.27 14.56 -3.43
CA MET A 224 14.92 15.89 -3.96
C MET A 224 15.95 16.95 -3.57
N GLN A 225 16.44 16.92 -2.33
CA GLN A 225 17.38 17.92 -1.82
C GLN A 225 18.82 17.72 -2.30
N ASN A 226 19.24 16.48 -2.53
CA ASN A 226 20.64 16.14 -2.74
C ASN A 226 20.96 15.49 -4.09
N LEU A 227 19.99 14.86 -4.76
CA LEU A 227 20.21 14.08 -5.98
C LEU A 227 19.54 14.66 -7.22
N GLY A 228 18.95 15.86 -7.12
CA GLY A 228 18.32 16.53 -8.25
C GLY A 228 19.35 17.03 -9.27
N ILE A 229 18.93 17.18 -10.53
CA ILE A 229 19.75 17.77 -11.60
C ILE A 229 20.23 19.17 -11.16
N GLY A 230 21.51 19.45 -11.33
CA GLY A 230 22.15 20.71 -10.91
C GLY A 230 22.55 20.77 -9.43
N LYS A 231 22.32 19.71 -8.66
CA LYS A 231 22.83 19.59 -7.29
C LYS A 231 24.23 18.99 -7.27
N THR A 232 25.05 19.40 -6.29
CA THR A 232 26.33 18.75 -6.06
C THR A 232 26.09 17.33 -5.56
N ALA A 233 26.66 16.33 -6.26
CA ALA A 233 26.52 14.94 -5.86
C ALA A 233 27.08 14.73 -4.45
N PRO A 234 26.33 14.04 -3.55
CA PRO A 234 26.81 13.70 -2.22
C PRO A 234 28.11 12.90 -2.30
N GLU A 235 28.91 12.98 -1.24
CA GLU A 235 30.13 12.20 -1.11
C GLU A 235 29.81 10.71 -1.08
N ILE A 236 30.49 9.95 -1.94
CA ILE A 236 30.44 8.50 -1.98
C ILE A 236 31.82 7.98 -1.57
N LYS A 237 31.84 7.17 -0.52
CA LYS A 237 33.04 6.46 -0.08
C LYS A 237 32.85 4.97 -0.37
N GLY A 238 33.84 4.36 -0.94
CA GLY A 238 33.81 2.95 -1.32
C GLY A 238 35.19 2.31 -1.17
N GLU A 239 35.24 1.04 -1.54
CA GLU A 239 36.44 0.23 -1.60
C GLU A 239 36.40 -0.52 -2.93
N ASP A 240 37.51 -0.53 -3.66
CA ASP A 240 37.58 -1.25 -4.92
C ASP A 240 37.78 -2.76 -4.70
N ILE A 241 37.80 -3.53 -5.78
CA ILE A 241 37.97 -4.98 -5.73
C ILE A 241 39.31 -5.42 -5.13
N SER A 242 40.28 -4.52 -5.01
CA SER A 242 41.62 -4.74 -4.42
C SER A 242 41.69 -4.28 -2.97
N GLY A 243 40.59 -3.77 -2.39
CA GLY A 243 40.53 -3.27 -1.03
C GLY A 243 41.04 -1.83 -0.86
N VAL A 244 41.27 -1.11 -1.97
CA VAL A 244 41.73 0.29 -1.90
C VAL A 244 40.52 1.20 -1.70
N LYS A 245 40.57 2.00 -0.63
CA LYS A 245 39.51 2.98 -0.32
C LYS A 245 39.58 4.15 -1.28
N PHE A 246 38.44 4.59 -1.75
CA PHE A 246 38.29 5.78 -2.58
C PHE A 246 37.11 6.65 -2.14
N SER A 247 37.15 7.89 -2.55
CA SER A 247 36.13 8.90 -2.30
C SER A 247 35.76 9.56 -3.62
N LEU A 248 34.48 9.91 -3.82
CA LEU A 248 34.06 10.59 -5.07
C LEU A 248 34.80 11.91 -5.28
N THR A 249 35.18 12.59 -4.19
CA THR A 249 36.01 13.82 -4.24
C THR A 249 37.39 13.61 -4.84
N ASP A 250 37.93 12.38 -4.84
CA ASP A 250 39.24 12.07 -5.42
C ASP A 250 39.23 12.16 -6.97
N TYR A 251 38.01 12.21 -7.55
CA TYR A 251 37.77 12.22 -9.00
C TYR A 251 37.15 13.53 -9.52
N ARG A 252 37.09 14.59 -8.71
CA ARG A 252 36.56 15.92 -9.09
C ARG A 252 37.62 16.90 -9.46
#